data_a114419d845924a1f48115aa4861635b
#
_entry.id   a114419d845924a1f48115aa4861635b
#
_cell.length_a   1.000
_cell.length_b   1.000
_cell.length_c   1.000
_cell.angle_alpha   90.00
_cell.angle_beta   90.00
_cell.angle_gamma   90.00
#
_symmetry.space_group_name_H-M   'P 1'
#
loop_
_entity.id
_entity.type
_entity.pdbx_description
1 polymer ?
#
loop_
_entity_poly.entity_id
_entity_poly.type
_entity_poly.pdbx_seq_one_letter_code
_entity_poly.pdbx_strand_id
1 'polypeptide(L)'
;VTLPRAIAFGAAAAWWFGVGGSALAQAMPVTATYICERGVEVPVSYTTPEQGEATAVLYVENRMVTLVRTRAASGARYAWPSDGSGYVWWTKGDAATLFWHDAAADEDVTLYAACQAR
;
A
#
# COMPACT_ATOMS: atom_id res chain seq x y z
N VAL A 1 -4.23 -71.97 18.55
CA VAL A 1 -4.27 -71.52 18.42
C VAL A 1 -4.33 -70.32 18.11
N THR A 2 -4.18 -69.85 18.10
CA THR A 2 -4.12 -68.95 17.86
C THR A 2 -4.13 -67.83 17.40
N LEU A 3 -4.05 -67.28 17.26
CA LEU A 3 -4.03 -66.30 16.78
C LEU A 3 -3.93 -65.17 16.55
N PRO A 4 -3.79 -64.69 16.38
CA PRO A 4 -3.64 -63.63 16.11
C PRO A 4 -3.83 -62.56 15.71
N ARG A 5 -3.69 -62.10 15.60
CA ARG A 5 -3.84 -61.13 15.31
C ARG A 5 -3.61 -60.09 14.92
N ALA A 6 -3.57 -59.46 14.85
CA ALA A 6 -3.42 -58.55 14.42
C ALA A 6 -3.45 -57.45 14.23
N ILE A 7 -3.41 -57.02 14.16
CA ILE A 7 -3.37 -56.04 13.98
C ILE A 7 -3.32 -54.90 13.56
N ALA A 8 -3.36 -54.28 13.34
CA ALA A 8 -3.26 -53.28 12.91
C ALA A 8 -3.14 -52.19 12.71
N PHE A 9 -3.07 -51.83 12.68
CA PHE A 9 -2.84 -50.85 12.52
C PHE A 9 -2.94 -49.78 12.11
N GLY A 10 -3.05 -49.14 11.89
CA GLY A 10 -3.25 -48.30 11.54
C GLY A 10 -2.94 -47.14 11.45
N ALA A 11 -2.61 -46.83 11.44
CA ALA A 11 -2.14 -45.84 11.40
C ALA A 11 -2.39 -44.73 10.85
N ALA A 12 -2.68 -44.27 10.73
CA ALA A 12 -3.02 -43.30 10.21
C ALA A 12 -2.50 -42.18 10.17
N ALA A 13 -1.96 -41.89 10.01
CA ALA A 13 -1.36 -40.90 9.88
C ALA A 13 -1.84 -39.72 9.50
N ALA A 14 -2.03 -39.10 9.89
CA ALA A 14 -2.54 -38.05 9.54
C ALA A 14 -1.86 -37.07 9.15
N TRP A 15 -1.62 -36.86 8.71
CA TRP A 15 -1.00 -35.96 8.36
C TRP A 15 -1.44 -34.73 8.09
N TRP A 16 -1.41 -34.09 8.20
CA TRP A 16 -1.67 -32.98 7.97
C TRP A 16 -1.02 -32.05 7.66
N PHE A 17 -0.66 -31.92 7.73
CA PHE A 17 0.02 -31.00 7.45
C PHE A 17 -0.31 -29.88 7.17
N GLY A 18 -0.56 -29.42 7.31
CA GLY A 18 -0.70 -28.43 7.25
C GLY A 18 -0.19 -27.48 6.71
N VAL A 19 -0.22 -27.30 6.28
CA VAL A 19 0.21 -26.55 5.67
C VAL A 19 0.24 -25.34 5.81
N GLY A 20 0.35 -25.10 6.27
CA GLY A 20 0.55 -24.08 6.38
C GLY A 20 0.66 -22.94 6.13
N GLY A 21 0.39 -22.79 5.93
CA GLY A 21 0.29 -21.76 5.71
C GLY A 21 0.85 -20.62 5.83
N SER A 22 1.56 -20.54 5.51
CA SER A 22 2.12 -19.45 5.55
C SER A 22 1.55 -18.42 5.10
N ALA A 23 0.81 -18.22 5.48
CA ALA A 23 0.26 -17.22 5.05
C ALA A 23 1.05 -16.14 4.93
N LEU A 24 1.20 -15.76 3.93
CA LEU A 24 1.79 -14.67 3.78
C LEU A 24 0.90 -13.69 4.20
N ALA A 25 1.06 -13.07 5.11
CA ALA A 25 0.27 -11.99 5.48
C ALA A 25 0.43 -10.95 4.46
N GLN A 26 -0.49 -10.78 3.67
CA GLN A 26 -0.42 -9.68 2.77
C GLN A 26 -0.92 -8.46 3.49
N ALA A 27 -0.23 -7.36 3.33
CA ALA A 27 -0.68 -6.10 3.88
C ALA A 27 -2.02 -5.74 3.26
N MET A 28 -2.96 -5.35 4.09
CA MET A 28 -4.26 -4.91 3.62
C MET A 28 -4.20 -3.44 3.28
N PRO A 29 -4.61 -3.04 2.10
CA PRO A 29 -4.61 -1.62 1.78
C PRO A 29 -5.69 -0.88 2.54
N VAL A 30 -5.39 0.36 2.87
CA VAL A 30 -6.34 1.28 3.48
C VAL A 30 -6.68 2.30 2.42
N THR A 31 -7.96 2.44 2.12
CA THR A 31 -8.39 3.36 1.09
C THR A 31 -9.02 4.60 1.69
N ALA A 32 -8.87 5.71 1.00
CA ALA A 32 -9.49 6.96 1.37
C ALA A 32 -9.78 7.74 0.11
N THR A 33 -10.82 8.52 0.11
CA THR A 33 -11.11 9.42 -0.99
C THR A 33 -10.97 10.83 -0.49
N TYR A 34 -10.18 11.62 -1.16
CA TYR A 34 -9.96 13.01 -0.80
C TYR A 34 -10.76 13.91 -1.72
N ILE A 35 -11.28 14.97 -1.17
CA ILE A 35 -11.93 16.01 -1.95
C ILE A 35 -10.99 17.20 -1.97
N CYS A 36 -10.60 17.60 -3.15
CA CYS A 36 -9.67 18.70 -3.35
C CYS A 36 -10.40 19.93 -3.85
N GLU A 37 -9.65 20.96 -4.21
CA GLU A 37 -10.24 22.18 -4.74
C GLU A 37 -11.11 21.86 -5.94
N ARG A 38 -12.14 22.66 -6.14
CA ARG A 38 -13.06 22.53 -7.29
C ARG A 38 -13.79 21.19 -7.30
N GLY A 39 -13.86 20.54 -6.14
CA GLY A 39 -14.58 19.28 -6.04
C GLY A 39 -13.89 18.10 -6.69
N VAL A 40 -12.60 18.22 -6.96
CA VAL A 40 -11.87 17.12 -7.57
C VAL A 40 -11.69 16.01 -6.54
N GLU A 41 -12.03 14.79 -6.91
CA GLU A 41 -11.88 13.65 -6.00
C GLU A 41 -10.61 12.89 -6.35
N VAL A 42 -9.87 12.53 -5.32
CA VAL A 42 -8.65 11.75 -5.48
C VAL A 42 -8.78 10.51 -4.61
N PRO A 43 -9.10 9.37 -5.20
CA PRO A 43 -9.09 8.10 -4.48
C PRO A 43 -7.64 7.67 -4.24
N VAL A 44 -7.36 7.18 -3.06
CA VAL A 44 -6.02 6.76 -2.68
C VAL A 44 -6.09 5.42 -1.95
N SER A 45 -5.14 4.56 -2.26
CA SER A 45 -4.99 3.29 -1.57
C SER A 45 -3.60 3.24 -0.96
N TYR A 46 -3.53 3.15 0.35
CA TYR A 46 -2.26 3.10 1.08
C TYR A 46 -1.96 1.66 1.46
N THR A 47 -0.74 1.23 1.23
CA THR A 47 -0.30 -0.10 1.63
C THR A 47 1.00 0.02 2.39
N THR A 48 1.03 -0.58 3.58
CA THR A 48 2.24 -0.60 4.40
C THR A 48 2.62 -2.05 4.62
N PRO A 49 3.53 -2.58 3.82
CA PRO A 49 3.92 -3.98 3.97
C PRO A 49 4.80 -4.17 5.20
N GLU A 50 4.90 -5.40 5.66
CA GLU A 50 5.77 -5.69 6.78
C GLU A 50 7.21 -5.47 6.39
N GLN A 51 7.56 -5.76 5.17
CA GLN A 51 8.88 -5.51 4.64
C GLN A 51 8.76 -4.71 3.38
N GLY A 52 9.66 -3.80 3.19
CA GLY A 52 9.61 -2.93 2.03
C GLY A 52 8.99 -1.60 2.38
N GLU A 53 8.81 -0.78 1.39
CA GLU A 53 8.37 0.57 1.61
C GLU A 53 6.87 0.70 1.47
N ALA A 54 6.30 1.58 2.26
CA ALA A 54 4.90 1.91 2.12
C ALA A 54 4.65 2.59 0.79
N THR A 55 3.48 2.38 0.23
CA THR A 55 3.13 2.97 -1.06
C THR A 55 1.77 3.64 -0.96
N ALA A 56 1.53 4.57 -1.87
CA ALA A 56 0.24 5.17 -2.08
C ALA A 56 -0.07 5.10 -3.55
N VAL A 57 -1.22 4.53 -3.89
CA VAL A 57 -1.69 4.50 -5.26
C VAL A 57 -2.81 5.51 -5.37
N LEU A 58 -2.61 6.51 -6.21
CA LEU A 58 -3.57 7.59 -6.39
C LEU A 58 -4.22 7.46 -7.76
N TYR A 59 -5.48 7.83 -7.83
CA TYR A 59 -6.10 8.02 -9.13
C TYR A 59 -6.26 9.52 -9.34
N VAL A 60 -5.42 10.09 -10.21
CA VAL A 60 -5.42 11.53 -10.48
C VAL A 60 -5.26 11.75 -11.97
N GLU A 61 -5.92 12.77 -12.47
CA GLU A 61 -5.78 13.16 -13.86
C GLU A 61 -5.97 11.99 -14.82
N ASN A 62 -6.94 11.15 -14.51
CA ASN A 62 -7.34 10.00 -15.34
C ASN A 62 -6.27 8.91 -15.42
N ARG A 63 -5.40 8.80 -14.44
CA ARG A 63 -4.40 7.74 -14.40
C ARG A 63 -4.16 7.27 -12.99
N MET A 64 -3.72 6.04 -12.87
CA MET A 64 -3.31 5.49 -11.59
C MET A 64 -1.82 5.69 -11.44
N VAL A 65 -1.41 6.22 -10.29
CA VAL A 65 -0.02 6.56 -10.04
C VAL A 65 0.39 5.89 -8.74
N THR A 66 1.49 5.16 -8.77
CA THR A 66 2.03 4.51 -7.57
C THR A 66 3.22 5.31 -7.07
N LEU A 67 3.13 5.76 -5.84
CA LEU A 67 4.17 6.54 -5.20
C LEU A 67 4.69 5.78 -4.00
N VAL A 68 5.93 6.06 -3.61
CA VAL A 68 6.62 5.36 -2.54
C VAL A 68 6.89 6.32 -1.40
N ARG A 69 6.73 5.85 -0.17
CA ARG A 69 6.95 6.67 1.00
C ARG A 69 8.38 7.18 1.03
N THR A 70 8.53 8.47 1.27
CA THR A 70 9.84 9.07 1.38
C THR A 70 9.94 9.78 2.72
N ARG A 71 11.14 10.28 3.02
CA ARG A 71 11.36 10.98 4.26
C ARG A 71 10.63 12.32 4.26
N ALA A 72 10.04 12.66 5.37
CA ALA A 72 9.39 13.94 5.55
C ALA A 72 9.59 14.40 6.99
N ALA A 73 9.67 15.69 7.20
CA ALA A 73 9.82 16.23 8.53
C ALA A 73 8.54 16.02 9.35
N SER A 74 7.40 16.04 8.68
CA SER A 74 6.12 15.80 9.33
C SER A 74 5.18 15.19 8.33
N GLY A 75 4.17 14.50 8.81
CA GLY A 75 3.21 13.85 7.95
C GLY A 75 3.82 12.68 7.18
N ALA A 76 3.20 12.32 6.10
CA ALA A 76 3.66 11.24 5.26
C ALA A 76 3.77 11.73 3.82
N ARG A 77 4.94 11.59 3.24
CA ARG A 77 5.21 12.06 1.91
C ARG A 77 5.48 10.88 1.01
N TYR A 78 4.81 10.83 -0.12
CA TYR A 78 4.97 9.77 -1.12
C TYR A 78 5.37 10.42 -2.42
N ALA A 79 6.36 9.86 -3.08
CA ALA A 79 6.90 10.45 -4.29
C ALA A 79 7.16 9.40 -5.35
N TRP A 80 7.37 9.86 -6.56
CA TRP A 80 7.73 9.01 -7.67
C TRP A 80 9.02 8.28 -7.33
N PRO A 81 9.07 6.96 -7.52
CA PRO A 81 10.20 6.16 -7.00
C PRO A 81 11.51 6.29 -7.74
N SER A 82 11.56 6.98 -8.84
CA SER A 82 12.80 7.11 -9.60
C SER A 82 13.18 8.57 -9.72
N ASP A 83 14.39 8.79 -10.19
CA ASP A 83 14.83 10.16 -10.45
C ASP A 83 13.99 10.73 -11.58
N GLY A 84 13.82 12.01 -11.59
CA GLY A 84 13.05 12.64 -12.63
C GLY A 84 11.79 13.25 -12.08
N SER A 85 11.01 13.80 -12.97
CA SER A 85 9.78 14.48 -12.61
C SER A 85 8.67 13.49 -12.29
N GLY A 86 7.80 13.84 -11.37
CA GLY A 86 6.70 12.98 -10.99
C GLY A 86 5.83 13.59 -9.93
N TYR A 87 4.74 12.91 -9.60
CA TYR A 87 3.82 13.39 -8.58
C TYR A 87 4.40 13.21 -7.18
N VAL A 88 3.99 14.08 -6.28
CA VAL A 88 4.30 13.98 -4.86
C VAL A 88 2.99 14.19 -4.10
N TRP A 89 2.69 13.27 -3.21
CA TRP A 89 1.49 13.30 -2.38
C TRP A 89 1.93 13.41 -0.93
N TRP A 90 1.56 14.49 -0.27
CA TRP A 90 2.01 14.75 1.09
C TRP A 90 0.80 14.89 1.99
N THR A 91 0.66 14.00 2.95
CA THR A 91 -0.49 13.99 3.85
C THR A 91 -0.10 14.44 5.24
N LYS A 92 -1.00 15.12 5.90
CA LYS A 92 -0.88 15.49 7.30
C LYS A 92 -2.26 15.30 7.92
N GLY A 93 -2.42 14.26 8.73
CA GLY A 93 -3.73 13.92 9.25
C GLY A 93 -4.68 13.63 8.10
N ASP A 94 -5.83 14.26 8.09
CA ASP A 94 -6.82 14.06 7.04
C ASP A 94 -6.63 15.00 5.85
N ALA A 95 -5.63 15.84 5.88
CA ALA A 95 -5.38 16.78 4.80
C ALA A 95 -4.23 16.28 3.93
N ALA A 96 -4.24 16.67 2.67
CA ALA A 96 -3.18 16.29 1.75
C ALA A 96 -3.00 17.36 0.69
N THR A 97 -1.82 17.36 0.10
CA THR A 97 -1.47 18.25 -1.01
C THR A 97 -0.84 17.43 -2.11
N LEU A 98 -1.22 17.71 -3.33
CA LEU A 98 -0.62 17.05 -4.50
C LEU A 98 0.27 18.06 -5.21
N PHE A 99 1.51 17.63 -5.45
CA PHE A 99 2.48 18.42 -6.18
C PHE A 99 2.93 17.66 -7.42
N TRP A 100 3.47 18.40 -8.35
CA TRP A 100 4.27 17.85 -9.43
C TRP A 100 5.70 18.33 -9.20
N HIS A 101 6.61 17.38 -9.04
CA HIS A 101 8.02 17.71 -8.90
C HIS A 101 8.63 17.80 -10.29
N ASP A 102 9.16 18.97 -10.62
CA ASP A 102 9.84 19.21 -11.89
C ASP A 102 11.32 19.02 -11.64
N ALA A 103 11.87 17.90 -12.09
CA ALA A 103 13.25 17.58 -11.81
C ALA A 103 14.22 18.53 -12.51
N ALA A 104 13.86 19.03 -13.68
CA ALA A 104 14.76 19.91 -14.41
C ALA A 104 14.95 21.25 -13.68
N ALA A 105 13.90 21.76 -13.07
CA ALA A 105 13.96 23.02 -12.33
C ALA A 105 14.17 22.80 -10.84
N ASP A 106 14.11 21.56 -10.38
CA ASP A 106 14.17 21.19 -8.98
C ASP A 106 13.17 21.98 -8.15
N GLU A 107 11.93 21.98 -8.62
CA GLU A 107 10.85 22.70 -7.94
C GLU A 107 9.61 21.85 -7.89
N ASP A 108 8.82 22.04 -6.84
CA ASP A 108 7.52 21.40 -6.71
C ASP A 108 6.44 22.40 -7.10
N VAL A 109 5.60 21.99 -8.04
CA VAL A 109 4.46 22.81 -8.47
C VAL A 109 3.22 22.24 -7.79
N THR A 110 2.49 23.09 -7.08
CA THR A 110 1.30 22.62 -6.38
C THR A 110 0.16 22.43 -7.37
N LEU A 111 -0.38 21.23 -7.41
CA LEU A 111 -1.51 20.92 -8.27
C LEU A 111 -2.83 21.06 -7.50
N TYR A 112 -2.94 20.44 -6.32
CA TYR A 112 -4.09 20.57 -5.46
C TYR A 112 -3.58 20.88 -4.06
N ALA A 113 -3.80 22.10 -3.60
CA ALA A 113 -3.26 22.54 -2.32
C ALA A 113 -4.06 22.04 -1.13
N ALA A 114 -5.33 21.86 -1.31
CA ALA A 114 -6.22 21.56 -0.20
C ALA A 114 -7.09 20.36 -0.53
N CYS A 115 -6.62 19.20 -0.16
CA CYS A 115 -7.38 17.97 -0.25
C CYS A 115 -7.73 17.53 1.16
N GLN A 116 -8.95 17.04 1.34
CA GLN A 116 -9.42 16.63 2.65
C GLN A 116 -10.05 15.25 2.53
N ALA A 117 -9.63 14.33 3.39
CA ALA A 117 -10.18 12.99 3.39
C ALA A 117 -11.64 13.06 3.84
N ARG A 118 -12.48 12.29 3.15
CA ARG A 118 -13.88 12.29 3.39
C ARG A 118 -14.26 11.17 4.35
#